data_27005e59e40ab0190bc99d84f592f24b
#
_entry.id   27005e59e40ab0190bc99d84f592f24b
#
_cell.length_a   1.000
_cell.length_b   1.000
_cell.length_c   1.000
_cell.angle_alpha   90.00
_cell.angle_beta   90.00
_cell.angle_gamma   90.00
#
_symmetry.space_group_name_H-M   'P 1'
#
loop_
_entity.id
_entity.type
_entity.pdbx_description
1 polymer ?
#
loop_
_entity_poly.entity_id
_entity_poly.type
_entity_poly.pdbx_seq_one_letter_code
_entity_poly.pdbx_strand_id
1 'polypeptide(L)'
;MQKSGKLELTWVGKYEQKEIEPRILVENPELSYGDQDTGNMLIHGDNLIALKALEQDYAGKIKCIYIDPPYNTGSAFKQYDDSVEHSIWLTLLRQRLSIIYNLLDEEQGSLWISIDDDEQAYLKVICDEIFGRSNFVTNCIWQKKGSRSNDAKWFSDNHDYVMVYAKNKQVWRINKLSRGEGIPKGYSNPDNDPRGPWTSTIMSAKSGSDSLLYEIRVPSGKVYLPPVGRYWACSKDTFEKWKTENRIWFGTRGDAAPRKKTFLSEVQNGLVPLTVWLRDEVGDNQDAKHEIKAIFPNDPFDTPKPEKLLERIITLATKEGDFVLDSFLGSGTTAAVAHKMGRRWIGIELGNHAYTHCKVRMDKVIDGEQGGISKAVNWQGGGGYKFYELAPSLLVPNPKLPTIKQINPEYTFEMMCEAICKLEGFKYKPDGKFHGKSSEQRFIHITKEFVNGEYVNSLLANLGEGQSLLVYGTKIQSGLRLPDNIVVKKIPKDLLDKCTFESEVK
;
A
#
# COMPACT_ATOMS: atom_id res chain seq x y z
N MET A 1 29.29 -20.41 17.48
CA MET A 1 28.21 -19.56 16.89
C MET A 1 28.52 -19.38 15.41
N GLN A 2 27.78 -20.04 14.52
CA GLN A 2 27.88 -19.78 13.08
C GLN A 2 27.42 -18.33 12.84
N LYS A 3 28.31 -17.48 12.31
CA LYS A 3 27.90 -16.19 11.78
C LYS A 3 26.92 -16.48 10.64
N SER A 4 25.65 -16.15 10.83
CA SER A 4 24.67 -16.19 9.74
C SER A 4 25.11 -15.14 8.71
N GLY A 5 25.63 -15.61 7.57
CA GLY A 5 25.97 -14.72 6.47
C GLY A 5 24.71 -14.00 5.98
N LYS A 6 24.72 -12.67 5.94
CA LYS A 6 23.65 -11.86 5.35
C LYS A 6 23.95 -11.71 3.87
N LEU A 7 23.00 -12.11 3.02
CA LEU A 7 23.06 -11.78 1.60
C LEU A 7 22.73 -10.29 1.44
N GLU A 8 23.56 -9.57 0.73
CA GLU A 8 23.39 -8.15 0.49
C GLU A 8 23.77 -7.81 -0.94
N LEU A 9 22.93 -7.00 -1.60
CA LEU A 9 23.23 -6.39 -2.89
C LEU A 9 23.91 -5.05 -2.63
N THR A 10 25.09 -4.84 -3.21
CA THR A 10 25.84 -3.58 -3.08
C THR A 10 26.00 -2.88 -4.42
N TRP A 11 25.91 -1.55 -4.40
CA TRP A 11 26.14 -0.68 -5.55
C TRP A 11 26.71 0.66 -5.10
N VAL A 12 27.22 1.44 -6.05
CA VAL A 12 27.77 2.77 -5.77
C VAL A 12 26.66 3.70 -5.28
N GLY A 13 26.88 4.39 -4.15
CA GLY A 13 25.91 5.31 -3.55
C GLY A 13 24.91 4.66 -2.57
N LYS A 14 24.87 3.34 -2.41
CA LYS A 14 23.92 2.68 -1.51
C LYS A 14 23.90 3.22 -0.08
N TYR A 15 25.05 3.59 0.46
CA TYR A 15 25.22 4.07 1.84
C TYR A 15 25.43 5.58 1.95
N GLU A 16 25.41 6.30 0.84
CA GLU A 16 25.61 7.76 0.80
C GLU A 16 24.31 8.53 1.05
N GLN A 17 23.44 7.98 1.90
CA GLN A 17 22.14 8.58 2.16
C GLN A 17 22.26 9.78 3.11
N LYS A 18 21.77 10.92 2.65
CA LYS A 18 21.57 12.11 3.46
C LYS A 18 20.17 12.08 4.08
N GLU A 19 20.03 12.61 5.31
CA GLU A 19 18.70 12.79 5.89
C GLU A 19 17.89 13.77 5.07
N ILE A 20 16.69 13.35 4.67
CA ILE A 20 15.78 14.12 3.81
C ILE A 20 15.03 15.12 4.66
N GLU A 21 14.92 16.36 4.17
CA GLU A 21 14.10 17.38 4.79
C GLU A 21 12.63 16.97 4.83
N PRO A 22 11.99 16.86 6.02
CA PRO A 22 10.55 16.62 6.12
C PRO A 22 9.79 17.91 5.82
N ARG A 23 9.48 18.14 4.54
CA ARG A 23 8.70 19.31 4.11
C ARG A 23 7.26 19.22 4.59
N ILE A 24 6.58 20.35 4.64
CA ILE A 24 5.16 20.41 4.94
C ILE A 24 4.32 20.25 3.67
N LEU A 25 3.09 19.74 3.85
CA LEU A 25 2.08 19.69 2.81
C LEU A 25 1.14 20.87 2.97
N VAL A 26 1.01 21.67 1.92
CA VAL A 26 0.14 22.86 1.90
C VAL A 26 -1.11 22.52 1.13
N GLU A 27 -2.29 22.58 1.79
CA GLU A 27 -3.57 22.36 1.12
C GLU A 27 -3.82 23.46 0.09
N ASN A 28 -4.27 23.09 -1.10
CA ASN A 28 -4.75 23.99 -2.14
C ASN A 28 -6.28 23.83 -2.26
N PRO A 29 -7.06 24.67 -1.57
CA PRO A 29 -8.51 24.54 -1.55
C PRO A 29 -9.18 24.73 -2.92
N GLU A 30 -8.56 25.47 -3.84
CA GLU A 30 -9.10 25.70 -5.20
C GLU A 30 -9.01 24.44 -6.07
N LEU A 31 -8.09 23.54 -5.74
CA LEU A 31 -7.92 22.25 -6.44
C LEU A 31 -8.54 21.07 -5.69
N SER A 32 -8.91 21.24 -4.43
CA SER A 32 -9.67 20.26 -3.65
C SER A 32 -11.10 20.13 -4.21
N TYR A 33 -11.71 18.93 -4.12
CA TYR A 33 -13.01 18.69 -4.73
C TYR A 33 -13.92 17.80 -3.88
N GLY A 34 -15.24 18.09 -3.96
CA GLY A 34 -16.26 17.32 -3.25
C GLY A 34 -16.34 17.62 -1.76
N ASP A 35 -16.57 16.62 -0.94
CA ASP A 35 -16.70 16.72 0.50
C ASP A 35 -15.36 17.13 1.15
N GLN A 36 -15.37 18.22 1.90
CA GLN A 36 -14.17 18.75 2.56
C GLN A 36 -13.85 18.03 3.88
N ASP A 37 -14.81 17.31 4.47
CA ASP A 37 -14.56 16.44 5.64
C ASP A 37 -14.09 15.07 5.22
N THR A 38 -12.99 15.03 4.48
CA THR A 38 -12.41 13.83 3.91
C THR A 38 -10.97 13.59 4.38
N GLY A 39 -10.58 12.33 4.49
CA GLY A 39 -9.20 11.92 4.72
C GLY A 39 -8.43 11.57 3.44
N ASN A 40 -9.04 11.76 2.26
CA ASN A 40 -8.41 11.46 0.98
C ASN A 40 -7.49 12.61 0.55
N MET A 41 -6.31 12.27 0.01
CA MET A 41 -5.29 13.25 -0.35
C MET A 41 -4.75 12.97 -1.75
N LEU A 42 -4.72 14.01 -2.60
CA LEU A 42 -3.95 14.04 -3.83
C LEU A 42 -2.78 15.02 -3.62
N ILE A 43 -1.55 14.52 -3.69
CA ILE A 43 -0.34 15.30 -3.40
C ILE A 43 0.47 15.45 -4.67
N HIS A 44 0.72 16.70 -5.09
CA HIS A 44 1.64 17.01 -6.17
C HIS A 44 3.05 17.25 -5.61
N GLY A 45 4.04 16.52 -6.14
CA GLY A 45 5.44 16.69 -5.81
C GLY A 45 6.26 15.40 -5.81
N ASP A 46 7.57 15.54 -5.56
CA ASP A 46 8.48 14.37 -5.45
C ASP A 46 8.02 13.42 -4.35
N ASN A 47 7.84 12.16 -4.71
CA ASN A 47 7.27 11.16 -3.81
C ASN A 47 8.19 10.78 -2.64
N LEU A 48 9.52 10.93 -2.75
CA LEU A 48 10.41 10.70 -1.62
C LEU A 48 10.17 11.74 -0.51
N ILE A 49 10.04 13.01 -0.92
CA ILE A 49 9.81 14.14 -0.01
C ILE A 49 8.38 14.08 0.54
N ALA A 50 7.39 13.75 -0.30
CA ALA A 50 6.00 13.61 0.11
C ALA A 50 5.81 12.44 1.10
N LEU A 51 6.41 11.28 0.84
CA LEU A 51 6.42 10.16 1.78
C LEU A 51 7.05 10.55 3.13
N LYS A 52 8.15 11.31 3.11
CA LYS A 52 8.80 11.82 4.33
C LYS A 52 7.89 12.81 5.08
N ALA A 53 7.15 13.66 4.35
CA ALA A 53 6.17 14.57 4.95
C ALA A 53 5.00 13.83 5.62
N LEU A 54 4.60 12.67 5.08
CA LEU A 54 3.52 11.85 5.63
C LEU A 54 3.94 11.00 6.84
N GLU A 55 5.24 10.71 7.00
CA GLU A 55 5.73 9.73 7.97
C GLU A 55 5.27 10.03 9.40
N GLN A 56 5.31 11.30 9.83
CA GLN A 56 4.92 11.68 11.17
C GLN A 56 3.45 11.39 11.51
N ASP A 57 2.55 11.58 10.55
CA ASP A 57 1.12 11.46 10.77
C ASP A 57 0.57 10.08 10.39
N TYR A 58 1.24 9.36 9.49
CA TYR A 58 0.76 8.11 8.92
C TYR A 58 1.62 6.88 9.22
N ALA A 59 2.70 6.99 10.01
CA ALA A 59 3.48 5.83 10.43
C ALA A 59 2.58 4.76 11.08
N GLY A 60 2.67 3.52 10.59
CA GLY A 60 1.90 2.39 11.09
C GLY A 60 0.40 2.41 10.78
N LYS A 61 -0.08 3.24 9.84
CA LYS A 61 -1.53 3.40 9.58
C LYS A 61 -2.03 2.88 8.25
N ILE A 62 -1.14 2.61 7.30
CA ILE A 62 -1.52 2.26 5.92
C ILE A 62 -1.66 0.74 5.79
N LYS A 63 -2.83 0.27 5.37
CA LYS A 63 -3.10 -1.17 5.19
C LYS A 63 -2.58 -1.71 3.86
N CYS A 64 -2.71 -0.94 2.79
CA CYS A 64 -2.25 -1.30 1.46
C CYS A 64 -1.43 -0.17 0.87
N ILE A 65 -0.21 -0.46 0.48
CA ILE A 65 0.57 0.42 -0.39
C ILE A 65 0.73 -0.32 -1.71
N TYR A 66 0.25 0.29 -2.79
CA TYR A 66 0.49 -0.15 -4.15
C TYR A 66 1.41 0.85 -4.83
N ILE A 67 2.40 0.38 -5.56
CA ILE A 67 3.26 1.22 -6.38
C ILE A 67 3.51 0.59 -7.74
N ASP A 68 3.60 1.47 -8.75
CA ASP A 68 3.93 1.15 -10.13
C ASP A 68 5.13 2.01 -10.55
N PRO A 69 6.35 1.71 -10.05
CA PRO A 69 7.54 2.51 -10.33
C PRO A 69 7.96 2.39 -11.80
N PRO A 70 8.79 3.30 -12.34
CA PRO A 70 9.42 3.12 -13.64
C PRO A 70 10.12 1.77 -13.73
N TYR A 71 9.89 1.01 -14.82
CA TYR A 71 10.43 -0.36 -14.98
C TYR A 71 11.88 -0.40 -15.49
N ASN A 72 12.44 0.76 -15.81
CA ASN A 72 13.83 0.91 -16.29
C ASN A 72 14.12 0.15 -17.60
N THR A 73 13.12 0.03 -18.47
CA THR A 73 13.18 -0.74 -19.73
C THR A 73 13.98 -0.05 -20.83
N GLY A 74 14.47 1.18 -20.61
CA GLY A 74 15.11 2.00 -21.61
C GLY A 74 14.15 2.58 -22.66
N SER A 75 12.85 2.43 -22.45
CA SER A 75 11.81 2.98 -23.33
C SER A 75 11.57 4.45 -23.01
N ALA A 76 11.58 5.31 -24.01
CA ALA A 76 11.29 6.74 -23.82
C ALA A 76 9.78 6.93 -23.61
N PHE A 77 9.34 7.03 -22.37
CA PHE A 77 7.99 7.49 -22.02
C PHE A 77 7.97 9.02 -21.89
N LYS A 78 6.91 9.65 -22.37
CA LYS A 78 6.78 11.12 -22.33
C LYS A 78 6.77 11.71 -20.92
N GLN A 79 6.35 10.91 -19.93
CA GLN A 79 6.12 11.33 -18.56
C GLN A 79 7.22 10.93 -17.58
N TYR A 80 8.06 9.94 -17.90
CA TYR A 80 9.09 9.41 -17.01
C TYR A 80 10.38 9.07 -17.77
N ASP A 81 11.52 9.29 -17.12
CA ASP A 81 12.81 8.78 -17.60
C ASP A 81 12.94 7.31 -17.17
N ASP A 82 12.71 6.41 -18.11
CA ASP A 82 12.76 4.95 -17.92
C ASP A 82 14.12 4.37 -18.37
N SER A 83 15.14 5.22 -18.51
CA SER A 83 16.49 4.80 -18.91
C SER A 83 17.57 5.26 -17.91
N VAL A 84 17.22 5.23 -16.63
CA VAL A 84 18.12 5.62 -15.55
C VAL A 84 19.20 4.55 -15.37
N GLU A 85 20.44 4.97 -15.07
CA GLU A 85 21.49 4.02 -14.72
C GLU A 85 21.04 3.15 -13.53
N HIS A 86 21.29 1.86 -13.63
CA HIS A 86 20.75 0.83 -12.72
C HIS A 86 21.00 1.12 -11.23
N SER A 87 22.19 1.62 -10.86
CA SER A 87 22.50 1.96 -9.46
C SER A 87 21.71 3.16 -8.94
N ILE A 88 21.38 4.12 -9.82
CA ILE A 88 20.53 5.27 -9.49
C ILE A 88 19.11 4.80 -9.25
N TRP A 89 18.58 3.93 -10.12
CA TRP A 89 17.25 3.32 -9.97
C TRP A 89 17.11 2.55 -8.64
N LEU A 90 18.11 1.72 -8.32
CA LEU A 90 18.17 0.98 -7.06
C LEU A 90 18.17 1.93 -5.83
N THR A 91 18.93 3.02 -5.90
CA THR A 91 19.00 4.03 -4.83
C THR A 91 17.66 4.75 -4.67
N LEU A 92 17.05 5.14 -5.78
CA LEU A 92 15.73 5.80 -5.82
C LEU A 92 14.67 4.95 -5.12
N LEU A 93 14.57 3.67 -5.47
CA LEU A 93 13.57 2.79 -4.87
C LEU A 93 13.88 2.45 -3.41
N ARG A 94 15.14 2.19 -3.07
CA ARG A 94 15.51 1.84 -1.70
C ARG A 94 15.12 2.91 -0.69
N GLN A 95 15.34 4.18 -1.01
CA GLN A 95 14.96 5.30 -0.14
C GLN A 95 13.46 5.34 0.11
N ARG A 96 12.65 5.23 -0.95
CA ARG A 96 11.19 5.23 -0.87
C ARG A 96 10.64 4.03 -0.13
N LEU A 97 11.13 2.83 -0.45
CA LEU A 97 10.73 1.58 0.20
C LEU A 97 11.01 1.59 1.72
N SER A 98 12.09 2.24 2.15
CA SER A 98 12.39 2.38 3.58
C SER A 98 11.34 3.22 4.32
N ILE A 99 10.85 4.31 3.72
CA ILE A 99 9.77 5.12 4.30
C ILE A 99 8.43 4.37 4.19
N ILE A 100 8.16 3.75 3.05
CA ILE A 100 6.96 2.91 2.83
C ILE A 100 6.84 1.84 3.93
N TYR A 101 7.96 1.20 4.28
CA TYR A 101 7.97 0.22 5.38
C TYR A 101 7.47 0.82 6.70
N ASN A 102 7.87 2.05 7.05
CA ASN A 102 7.45 2.72 8.27
C ASN A 102 5.96 3.12 8.25
N LEU A 103 5.42 3.45 7.08
CA LEU A 103 4.01 3.85 6.93
C LEU A 103 3.04 2.66 7.07
N LEU A 104 3.48 1.45 6.75
CA LEU A 104 2.64 0.26 6.81
C LEU A 104 2.21 -0.10 8.23
N ASP A 105 0.95 -0.47 8.36
CA ASP A 105 0.38 -1.03 9.60
C ASP A 105 1.16 -2.28 10.06
N GLU A 106 1.45 -2.37 11.34
CA GLU A 106 2.35 -3.39 11.91
C GLU A 106 1.83 -4.82 11.75
N GLU A 107 0.51 -5.03 11.75
CA GLU A 107 -0.10 -6.36 11.69
C GLU A 107 -0.65 -6.70 10.31
N GLN A 108 -1.39 -5.76 9.70
CA GLN A 108 -2.15 -5.99 8.47
C GLN A 108 -1.62 -5.19 7.27
N GLY A 109 -0.53 -4.44 7.43
CA GLY A 109 0.09 -3.69 6.35
C GLY A 109 0.70 -4.59 5.28
N SER A 110 0.49 -4.26 4.01
CA SER A 110 1.09 -4.96 2.86
C SER A 110 1.49 -4.02 1.75
N LEU A 111 2.59 -4.35 1.10
CA LEU A 111 3.14 -3.67 -0.08
C LEU A 111 2.93 -4.53 -1.32
N TRP A 112 2.44 -3.91 -2.39
CA TRP A 112 2.17 -4.50 -3.69
C TRP A 112 2.90 -3.69 -4.75
N ILE A 113 3.77 -4.33 -5.54
CA ILE A 113 4.63 -3.64 -6.51
C ILE A 113 4.45 -4.28 -7.88
N SER A 114 4.01 -3.49 -8.86
CA SER A 114 4.05 -3.89 -10.25
C SER A 114 5.47 -3.70 -10.81
N ILE A 115 5.97 -4.71 -11.51
CA ILE A 115 7.31 -4.70 -12.11
C ILE A 115 7.40 -5.78 -13.21
N ASP A 116 8.26 -5.59 -14.18
CA ASP A 116 8.57 -6.60 -15.20
C ASP A 116 9.84 -7.41 -14.90
N ASP A 117 10.29 -8.21 -15.87
CA ASP A 117 11.47 -9.07 -15.73
C ASP A 117 12.78 -8.30 -15.64
N ASP A 118 12.87 -7.06 -16.15
CA ASP A 118 14.14 -6.32 -16.20
C ASP A 118 14.65 -6.02 -14.78
N GLU A 119 13.78 -5.60 -13.87
CA GLU A 119 14.17 -5.18 -12.51
C GLU A 119 13.62 -6.04 -11.37
N GLN A 120 12.72 -6.97 -11.63
CA GLN A 120 12.06 -7.79 -10.60
C GLN A 120 13.03 -8.48 -9.65
N ALA A 121 14.09 -9.07 -10.17
CA ALA A 121 15.05 -9.84 -9.36
C ALA A 121 15.82 -8.95 -8.37
N TYR A 122 16.25 -7.78 -8.82
CA TYR A 122 16.98 -6.81 -7.99
C TYR A 122 16.08 -6.14 -6.97
N LEU A 123 14.89 -5.75 -7.40
CA LEU A 123 13.85 -5.20 -6.52
C LEU A 123 13.50 -6.18 -5.40
N LYS A 124 13.40 -7.48 -5.73
CA LYS A 124 13.16 -8.54 -4.74
C LYS A 124 14.24 -8.57 -3.67
N VAL A 125 15.52 -8.42 -4.04
CA VAL A 125 16.62 -8.42 -3.06
C VAL A 125 16.56 -7.18 -2.15
N ILE A 126 16.29 -6.00 -2.70
CA ILE A 126 16.14 -4.78 -1.91
C ILE A 126 14.97 -4.90 -0.93
N CYS A 127 13.83 -5.41 -1.39
CA CYS A 127 12.68 -5.64 -0.53
C CYS A 127 12.98 -6.68 0.57
N ASP A 128 13.75 -7.74 0.26
CA ASP A 128 14.21 -8.71 1.27
C ASP A 128 15.10 -8.07 2.34
N GLU A 129 15.93 -7.08 1.97
CA GLU A 129 16.75 -6.34 2.92
C GLU A 129 15.93 -5.44 3.86
N ILE A 130 14.91 -4.77 3.33
CA ILE A 130 14.10 -3.78 4.06
C ILE A 130 12.99 -4.47 4.87
N PHE A 131 12.21 -5.33 4.23
CA PHE A 131 11.06 -5.99 4.83
C PHE A 131 11.41 -7.28 5.59
N GLY A 132 12.57 -7.86 5.28
CA GLY A 132 12.93 -9.20 5.70
C GLY A 132 12.38 -10.27 4.76
N ARG A 133 13.25 -11.23 4.35
CA ARG A 133 12.89 -12.32 3.42
C ARG A 133 11.70 -13.16 3.88
N SER A 134 11.53 -13.34 5.19
CA SER A 134 10.40 -14.08 5.78
C SER A 134 9.04 -13.41 5.54
N ASN A 135 9.03 -12.13 5.25
CA ASN A 135 7.83 -11.33 5.01
C ASN A 135 7.43 -11.26 3.53
N PHE A 136 8.24 -11.86 2.64
CA PHE A 136 7.82 -12.08 1.25
C PHE A 136 6.62 -13.02 1.20
N VAL A 137 5.54 -12.58 0.55
CA VAL A 137 4.32 -13.37 0.40
C VAL A 137 4.37 -14.19 -0.89
N THR A 138 4.40 -13.51 -2.02
CA THR A 138 4.41 -14.14 -3.36
C THR A 138 4.74 -13.14 -4.47
N ASN A 139 5.01 -13.65 -5.67
CA ASN A 139 4.86 -12.94 -6.92
C ASN A 139 3.57 -13.42 -7.58
N CYS A 140 2.63 -12.51 -7.84
CA CYS A 140 1.53 -12.77 -8.73
C CYS A 140 1.95 -12.47 -10.17
N ILE A 141 1.52 -13.30 -11.10
CA ILE A 141 1.77 -13.13 -12.54
C ILE A 141 0.52 -12.51 -13.14
N TRP A 142 0.61 -11.27 -13.62
CA TRP A 142 -0.47 -10.59 -14.29
C TRP A 142 -0.33 -10.71 -15.82
N GLN A 143 -1.31 -11.30 -16.47
CA GLN A 143 -1.38 -11.35 -17.93
C GLN A 143 -1.77 -9.98 -18.49
N LYS A 144 -0.74 -9.13 -18.81
CA LYS A 144 -0.92 -7.74 -19.26
C LYS A 144 -1.39 -7.61 -20.71
N LYS A 145 -1.27 -8.66 -21.52
CA LYS A 145 -1.77 -8.68 -22.91
C LYS A 145 -2.10 -10.11 -23.38
N GLY A 146 -3.09 -10.23 -24.24
CA GLY A 146 -3.51 -11.51 -24.82
C GLY A 146 -2.90 -11.84 -26.19
N SER A 147 -2.48 -10.84 -26.96
CA SER A 147 -1.95 -11.01 -28.30
C SER A 147 -0.46 -11.35 -28.29
N ARG A 148 -0.02 -12.13 -29.27
CA ARG A 148 1.40 -12.37 -29.51
C ARG A 148 2.01 -11.21 -30.29
N SER A 149 3.25 -10.85 -29.96
CA SER A 149 4.07 -9.91 -30.75
C SER A 149 4.80 -10.72 -31.80
N ASN A 150 4.39 -10.58 -33.07
CA ASN A 150 5.03 -11.34 -34.18
C ASN A 150 6.48 -10.86 -34.44
N ASP A 151 6.81 -9.65 -34.02
CA ASP A 151 8.15 -9.06 -34.17
C ASP A 151 9.09 -9.40 -33.01
N ALA A 152 8.61 -10.17 -32.02
CA ALA A 152 9.42 -10.59 -30.89
C ALA A 152 10.54 -11.54 -31.37
N LYS A 153 11.80 -11.14 -31.13
CA LYS A 153 12.99 -11.91 -31.50
C LYS A 153 13.11 -13.23 -30.72
N TRP A 154 12.63 -13.23 -29.48
CA TRP A 154 12.71 -14.37 -28.55
C TRP A 154 11.31 -14.83 -28.17
N PHE A 155 10.86 -14.44 -26.98
CA PHE A 155 9.50 -14.71 -26.52
C PHE A 155 8.64 -13.46 -26.69
N SER A 156 7.35 -13.66 -26.95
CA SER A 156 6.37 -12.60 -26.90
C SER A 156 6.00 -12.40 -25.43
N ASP A 157 6.62 -11.44 -24.82
CA ASP A 157 6.36 -11.08 -23.43
C ASP A 157 4.91 -10.59 -23.24
N ASN A 158 4.17 -11.23 -22.33
CA ASN A 158 2.75 -10.99 -22.14
C ASN A 158 2.32 -10.86 -20.68
N HIS A 159 3.26 -10.76 -19.76
CA HIS A 159 2.97 -10.64 -18.33
C HIS A 159 3.87 -9.59 -17.64
N ASP A 160 3.42 -9.13 -16.49
CA ASP A 160 4.20 -8.46 -15.47
C ASP A 160 4.01 -9.19 -14.14
N TYR A 161 4.83 -8.85 -13.18
CA TYR A 161 4.69 -9.32 -11.81
C TYR A 161 3.96 -8.28 -10.95
N VAL A 162 3.19 -8.78 -9.98
CA VAL A 162 2.78 -8.02 -8.81
C VAL A 162 3.44 -8.67 -7.60
N MET A 163 4.51 -8.07 -7.12
CA MET A 163 5.28 -8.57 -5.99
C MET A 163 4.63 -8.15 -4.68
N VAL A 164 4.47 -9.09 -3.74
CA VAL A 164 3.72 -8.86 -2.49
C VAL A 164 4.58 -9.12 -1.27
N TYR A 165 4.67 -8.11 -0.40
CA TYR A 165 5.25 -8.19 0.93
C TYR A 165 4.22 -7.83 2.00
N ALA A 166 4.21 -8.54 3.11
CA ALA A 166 3.52 -8.12 4.32
C ALA A 166 4.50 -7.45 5.27
N LYS A 167 4.05 -6.48 6.07
CA LYS A 167 4.86 -5.90 7.16
C LYS A 167 5.23 -6.99 8.17
N ASN A 168 4.26 -7.86 8.52
CA ASN A 168 4.43 -9.02 9.37
C ASN A 168 3.61 -10.20 8.84
N LYS A 169 4.21 -11.04 8.00
CA LYS A 169 3.54 -12.18 7.36
C LYS A 169 2.97 -13.21 8.35
N GLN A 170 3.50 -13.29 9.57
CA GLN A 170 3.03 -14.28 10.55
C GLN A 170 1.60 -13.98 11.00
N VAL A 171 1.26 -12.70 11.16
CA VAL A 171 -0.07 -12.26 11.60
C VAL A 171 -0.94 -11.74 10.46
N TRP A 172 -0.33 -11.24 9.37
CA TRP A 172 -1.04 -10.75 8.20
C TRP A 172 -1.92 -11.82 7.57
N ARG A 173 -3.12 -11.44 7.18
CA ARG A 173 -4.07 -12.34 6.52
C ARG A 173 -4.68 -11.64 5.31
N ILE A 174 -4.55 -12.30 4.17
CA ILE A 174 -5.18 -11.86 2.94
C ILE A 174 -6.70 -12.06 3.02
N ASN A 175 -7.47 -11.11 2.51
CA ASN A 175 -8.90 -11.29 2.35
C ASN A 175 -9.17 -12.32 1.25
N LYS A 176 -10.35 -12.95 1.31
CA LYS A 176 -10.79 -13.90 0.29
C LYS A 176 -11.62 -13.19 -0.78
N LEU A 177 -11.52 -13.68 -1.99
CA LEU A 177 -12.38 -13.24 -3.09
C LEU A 177 -13.80 -13.75 -2.89
N SER A 178 -14.79 -12.97 -3.31
CA SER A 178 -16.18 -13.43 -3.35
C SER A 178 -16.30 -14.63 -4.28
N ARG A 179 -17.18 -15.57 -3.94
CA ARG A 179 -17.53 -16.71 -4.82
C ARG A 179 -18.46 -16.29 -5.97
N GLY A 180 -18.91 -15.04 -6.02
CA GLY A 180 -19.96 -14.59 -6.89
C GLY A 180 -21.35 -15.00 -6.38
N GLU A 181 -22.37 -14.55 -7.06
CA GLU A 181 -23.75 -14.96 -6.79
C GLU A 181 -24.06 -16.32 -7.43
N GLY A 182 -24.82 -17.15 -6.72
CA GLY A 182 -25.28 -18.45 -7.19
C GLY A 182 -24.52 -19.64 -6.63
N ILE A 183 -24.89 -20.83 -7.13
CA ILE A 183 -24.30 -22.10 -6.71
C ILE A 183 -23.01 -22.33 -7.51
N PRO A 184 -21.84 -22.45 -6.86
CA PRO A 184 -20.56 -22.67 -7.54
C PRO A 184 -20.59 -23.95 -8.41
N LYS A 185 -19.85 -23.95 -9.51
CA LYS A 185 -19.69 -25.12 -10.37
C LYS A 185 -19.21 -26.34 -9.54
N GLY A 186 -19.88 -27.47 -9.72
CA GLY A 186 -19.60 -28.71 -8.97
C GLY A 186 -20.37 -28.87 -7.66
N TYR A 187 -21.17 -27.87 -7.28
CA TYR A 187 -22.15 -28.00 -6.20
C TYR A 187 -23.54 -28.19 -6.79
N SER A 188 -24.29 -29.11 -6.18
CA SER A 188 -25.69 -29.39 -6.53
C SER A 188 -26.39 -30.01 -5.32
N ASN A 189 -27.70 -30.11 -5.35
CA ASN A 189 -28.48 -30.75 -4.28
C ASN A 189 -29.43 -31.80 -4.86
N PRO A 190 -28.94 -32.91 -5.44
CA PRO A 190 -29.75 -33.92 -6.13
C PRO A 190 -30.61 -34.75 -5.20
N ASP A 191 -30.36 -34.75 -3.90
CA ASP A 191 -31.11 -35.49 -2.88
C ASP A 191 -31.94 -34.57 -1.94
N ASN A 192 -32.07 -33.28 -2.31
CA ASN A 192 -32.83 -32.29 -1.54
C ASN A 192 -32.44 -32.23 -0.04
N ASP A 193 -31.12 -32.35 0.24
CA ASP A 193 -30.61 -32.25 1.62
C ASP A 193 -30.92 -30.84 2.17
N PRO A 194 -31.48 -30.74 3.40
CA PRO A 194 -31.89 -29.47 4.00
C PRO A 194 -30.70 -28.49 4.24
N ARG A 195 -29.47 -28.99 4.29
CA ARG A 195 -28.25 -28.17 4.41
C ARG A 195 -27.87 -27.44 3.13
N GLY A 196 -28.58 -27.72 2.01
CA GLY A 196 -28.39 -27.06 0.73
C GLY A 196 -27.40 -27.77 -0.21
N PRO A 197 -26.89 -27.05 -1.21
CA PRO A 197 -26.00 -27.63 -2.23
C PRO A 197 -24.69 -28.18 -1.63
N TRP A 198 -24.23 -29.28 -2.19
CA TRP A 198 -22.99 -29.95 -1.78
C TRP A 198 -22.19 -30.44 -3.00
N THR A 199 -20.90 -30.64 -2.78
CA THR A 199 -20.00 -31.37 -3.68
C THR A 199 -19.58 -32.67 -3.04
N SER A 200 -19.10 -33.65 -3.82
CA SER A 200 -18.69 -34.93 -3.30
C SER A 200 -17.22 -35.25 -3.57
N THR A 201 -16.53 -35.78 -2.56
CA THR A 201 -15.14 -36.19 -2.65
C THR A 201 -15.01 -37.72 -2.58
N ILE A 202 -13.99 -38.26 -3.25
CA ILE A 202 -13.64 -39.69 -3.22
C ILE A 202 -13.18 -40.04 -1.81
N MET A 203 -13.65 -41.17 -1.29
CA MET A 203 -13.34 -41.64 0.06
C MET A 203 -12.13 -42.59 0.14
N SER A 204 -11.25 -42.62 -0.86
CA SER A 204 -10.04 -43.42 -0.84
C SER A 204 -8.75 -42.60 -0.77
N ALA A 205 -7.77 -43.04 0.04
CA ALA A 205 -6.45 -42.45 0.22
C ALA A 205 -5.34 -43.37 -0.31
N LYS A 206 -4.20 -42.78 -0.68
CA LYS A 206 -3.01 -43.51 -1.19
C LYS A 206 -2.23 -44.22 -0.07
N SER A 207 -2.38 -43.76 1.18
CA SER A 207 -1.69 -44.31 2.35
C SER A 207 -2.71 -44.57 3.46
N GLY A 208 -2.49 -45.57 4.30
CA GLY A 208 -3.35 -45.97 5.40
C GLY A 208 -2.83 -47.22 6.09
N SER A 209 -3.59 -47.76 7.05
CA SER A 209 -3.35 -49.01 7.74
C SER A 209 -4.39 -50.05 7.36
N ASP A 210 -4.15 -51.31 7.66
CA ASP A 210 -5.06 -52.42 7.34
C ASP A 210 -6.43 -52.27 7.98
N SER A 211 -6.56 -51.52 9.08
CA SER A 211 -7.83 -51.17 9.69
C SER A 211 -8.74 -50.32 8.80
N LEU A 212 -8.19 -49.74 7.73
CA LEU A 212 -8.94 -48.96 6.74
C LEU A 212 -9.29 -49.77 5.48
N LEU A 213 -9.06 -51.09 5.49
CA LEU A 213 -9.46 -52.07 4.47
C LEU A 213 -10.74 -52.81 4.97
N TYR A 214 -11.88 -52.14 4.95
CA TYR A 214 -13.14 -52.74 5.36
C TYR A 214 -14.21 -52.67 4.25
N GLU A 215 -15.17 -53.58 4.33
CA GLU A 215 -16.28 -53.63 3.37
C GLU A 215 -17.32 -52.56 3.68
N ILE A 216 -17.77 -51.87 2.65
CA ILE A 216 -18.91 -50.94 2.71
C ILE A 216 -20.05 -51.51 1.86
N ARG A 217 -21.19 -51.85 2.55
CA ARG A 217 -22.42 -52.25 1.88
C ARG A 217 -23.27 -51.02 1.61
N VAL A 218 -23.53 -50.74 0.33
CA VAL A 218 -24.34 -49.62 -0.12
C VAL A 218 -25.84 -49.95 -0.12
N PRO A 219 -26.78 -48.98 -0.25
CA PRO A 219 -28.20 -49.19 -0.19
C PRO A 219 -28.74 -50.27 -1.15
N SER A 220 -28.19 -50.40 -2.35
CA SER A 220 -28.56 -51.43 -3.33
C SER A 220 -28.11 -52.86 -2.90
N GLY A 221 -27.40 -53.03 -1.78
CA GLY A 221 -26.86 -54.30 -1.34
C GLY A 221 -25.48 -54.66 -1.90
N LYS A 222 -24.96 -53.90 -2.87
CA LYS A 222 -23.63 -54.07 -3.40
C LYS A 222 -22.56 -53.78 -2.36
N VAL A 223 -21.44 -54.49 -2.44
CA VAL A 223 -20.30 -54.32 -1.52
C VAL A 223 -19.15 -53.68 -2.23
N TYR A 224 -18.53 -52.69 -1.60
CA TYR A 224 -17.32 -52.02 -2.06
C TYR A 224 -16.18 -52.19 -1.07
N LEU A 225 -15.00 -52.48 -1.62
CA LEU A 225 -13.71 -52.39 -0.95
C LEU A 225 -12.96 -51.16 -1.51
N PRO A 226 -11.95 -50.63 -0.82
CA PRO A 226 -11.11 -49.60 -1.43
C PRO A 226 -10.43 -50.16 -2.68
N PRO A 227 -10.14 -49.29 -3.69
CA PRO A 227 -9.42 -49.76 -4.87
C PRO A 227 -8.06 -50.39 -4.52
N VAL A 228 -7.59 -51.35 -5.33
CA VAL A 228 -6.30 -52.04 -5.10
C VAL A 228 -5.18 -50.99 -4.87
N GLY A 229 -4.41 -51.20 -3.81
CA GLY A 229 -3.34 -50.28 -3.40
C GLY A 229 -3.82 -48.97 -2.75
N ARG A 230 -5.08 -48.88 -2.36
CA ARG A 230 -5.64 -47.73 -1.62
C ARG A 230 -6.38 -48.20 -0.34
N TYR A 231 -6.65 -47.24 0.52
CA TYR A 231 -7.33 -47.38 1.77
C TYR A 231 -8.55 -46.49 1.83
N TRP A 232 -9.54 -46.77 2.65
CA TRP A 232 -10.57 -45.79 2.94
C TRP A 232 -9.96 -44.56 3.66
N ALA A 233 -10.47 -43.38 3.42
CA ALA A 233 -9.94 -42.13 4.00
C ALA A 233 -10.42 -41.92 5.46
N CYS A 234 -11.19 -42.83 6.05
CA CYS A 234 -11.66 -42.76 7.42
C CYS A 234 -11.85 -44.17 8.02
N SER A 235 -11.91 -44.25 9.36
CA SER A 235 -12.26 -45.48 10.06
C SER A 235 -13.72 -45.86 9.81
N LYS A 236 -14.03 -47.15 10.06
CA LYS A 236 -15.39 -47.70 9.93
C LYS A 236 -16.39 -46.93 10.81
N ASP A 237 -16.02 -46.59 12.02
CA ASP A 237 -16.88 -45.84 12.95
C ASP A 237 -17.17 -44.43 12.44
N THR A 238 -16.15 -43.75 11.88
CA THR A 238 -16.33 -42.42 11.25
C THR A 238 -17.24 -42.51 10.02
N PHE A 239 -17.09 -43.59 9.22
CA PHE A 239 -17.96 -43.84 8.08
C PHE A 239 -19.42 -44.01 8.49
N GLU A 240 -19.70 -44.85 9.48
CA GLU A 240 -21.07 -45.09 9.97
C GLU A 240 -21.70 -43.81 10.57
N LYS A 241 -20.90 -43.02 11.32
CA LYS A 241 -21.33 -41.68 11.74
C LYS A 241 -21.71 -40.78 10.59
N TRP A 242 -20.88 -40.66 9.58
CA TRP A 242 -21.18 -39.82 8.40
C TRP A 242 -22.39 -40.35 7.61
N LYS A 243 -22.58 -41.66 7.57
CA LYS A 243 -23.74 -42.29 6.93
C LYS A 243 -25.03 -41.93 7.68
N THR A 244 -25.02 -42.02 9.00
CA THR A 244 -26.16 -41.65 9.89
C THR A 244 -26.49 -40.15 9.73
N GLU A 245 -25.47 -39.31 9.57
CA GLU A 245 -25.60 -37.84 9.32
C GLU A 245 -25.97 -37.49 7.87
N ASN A 246 -26.32 -38.48 7.04
CA ASN A 246 -26.57 -38.28 5.59
C ASN A 246 -25.43 -37.55 4.85
N ARG A 247 -24.16 -37.81 5.26
CA ARG A 247 -22.98 -37.20 4.62
C ARG A 247 -22.31 -38.07 3.57
N ILE A 248 -22.86 -39.28 3.32
CA ILE A 248 -22.35 -40.21 2.31
C ILE A 248 -23.34 -40.26 1.13
N TRP A 249 -22.80 -40.07 -0.05
CA TRP A 249 -23.51 -40.19 -1.31
C TRP A 249 -23.19 -41.49 -2.03
N PHE A 250 -24.21 -42.24 -2.42
CA PHE A 250 -24.10 -43.51 -3.12
C PHE A 250 -24.63 -43.48 -4.56
N GLY A 251 -24.74 -42.27 -5.13
CA GLY A 251 -25.40 -42.06 -6.42
C GLY A 251 -26.93 -42.02 -6.28
N THR A 252 -27.60 -41.56 -7.36
CA THR A 252 -29.07 -41.40 -7.42
C THR A 252 -29.80 -42.72 -7.22
N ARG A 253 -29.17 -43.84 -7.61
CA ARG A 253 -29.73 -45.19 -7.49
C ARG A 253 -29.27 -45.94 -6.23
N GLY A 254 -28.40 -45.36 -5.43
CA GLY A 254 -27.84 -45.97 -4.23
C GLY A 254 -26.89 -47.17 -4.48
N ASP A 255 -26.36 -47.28 -5.69
CA ASP A 255 -25.52 -48.37 -6.16
C ASP A 255 -24.04 -47.97 -6.45
N ALA A 256 -23.71 -46.70 -6.33
CA ALA A 256 -22.36 -46.18 -6.61
C ALA A 256 -21.41 -46.33 -5.40
N ALA A 257 -20.09 -46.31 -5.67
CA ALA A 257 -19.07 -46.26 -4.65
C ALA A 257 -19.26 -45.04 -3.72
N PRO A 258 -19.02 -45.19 -2.40
CA PRO A 258 -19.29 -44.13 -1.43
C PRO A 258 -18.44 -42.88 -1.69
N ARG A 259 -19.07 -41.72 -1.64
CA ARG A 259 -18.45 -40.41 -1.71
C ARG A 259 -18.90 -39.53 -0.56
N LYS A 260 -17.99 -38.74 0.03
CA LYS A 260 -18.34 -37.84 1.13
C LYS A 260 -18.91 -36.55 0.59
N LYS A 261 -20.07 -36.13 1.09
CA LYS A 261 -20.65 -34.82 0.82
C LYS A 261 -19.92 -33.74 1.61
N THR A 262 -19.65 -32.61 0.97
CA THR A 262 -19.18 -31.38 1.59
C THR A 262 -20.16 -30.27 1.21
N PHE A 263 -20.90 -29.75 2.20
CA PHE A 263 -21.95 -28.77 1.96
C PHE A 263 -21.36 -27.36 1.74
N LEU A 264 -21.98 -26.63 0.84
CA LEU A 264 -21.57 -25.24 0.56
C LEU A 264 -21.70 -24.35 1.80
N SER A 265 -22.70 -24.60 2.64
CA SER A 265 -22.90 -23.91 3.92
C SER A 265 -21.81 -24.17 4.97
N GLU A 266 -21.03 -25.25 4.84
CA GLU A 266 -19.94 -25.63 5.73
C GLU A 266 -18.57 -25.19 5.22
N VAL A 267 -18.48 -24.74 3.98
CA VAL A 267 -17.22 -24.28 3.40
C VAL A 267 -16.99 -22.83 3.78
N GLN A 268 -15.75 -22.50 4.16
CA GLN A 268 -15.38 -21.12 4.47
C GLN A 268 -15.83 -20.16 3.36
N ASN A 269 -16.44 -19.04 3.74
CA ASN A 269 -16.82 -17.99 2.79
C ASN A 269 -15.62 -17.46 2.04
N GLY A 270 -15.73 -17.37 0.70
CA GLY A 270 -14.73 -16.81 -0.19
C GLY A 270 -13.71 -17.82 -0.74
N LEU A 271 -13.00 -17.38 -1.76
CA LEU A 271 -11.96 -18.12 -2.48
C LEU A 271 -10.58 -17.57 -2.11
N VAL A 272 -9.63 -18.47 -1.85
CA VAL A 272 -8.21 -18.08 -1.79
C VAL A 272 -7.76 -17.68 -3.19
N PRO A 273 -7.14 -16.50 -3.39
CA PRO A 273 -6.70 -16.06 -4.70
C PRO A 273 -5.59 -16.97 -5.25
N LEU A 274 -5.58 -17.14 -6.56
CA LEU A 274 -4.45 -17.77 -7.27
C LEU A 274 -3.34 -16.74 -7.46
N THR A 275 -2.13 -17.21 -7.79
CA THR A 275 -0.97 -16.35 -8.10
C THR A 275 -0.84 -16.03 -9.58
N VAL A 276 -1.62 -16.67 -10.45
CA VAL A 276 -1.72 -16.33 -11.88
C VAL A 276 -3.03 -15.62 -12.11
N TRP A 277 -2.96 -14.39 -12.55
CA TRP A 277 -4.09 -13.50 -12.78
C TRP A 277 -4.29 -13.29 -14.27
N LEU A 278 -5.32 -13.91 -14.79
CA LEU A 278 -5.64 -13.85 -16.22
C LEU A 278 -6.31 -12.51 -16.56
N ARG A 279 -6.08 -12.02 -17.76
CA ARG A 279 -6.65 -10.77 -18.27
C ARG A 279 -8.18 -10.72 -18.18
N ASP A 280 -8.83 -11.85 -18.39
CA ASP A 280 -10.32 -11.93 -18.33
C ASP A 280 -10.86 -11.69 -16.90
N GLU A 281 -10.02 -11.92 -15.88
CA GLU A 281 -10.35 -11.70 -14.47
C GLU A 281 -10.02 -10.30 -13.98
N VAL A 282 -8.86 -9.76 -14.38
CA VAL A 282 -8.29 -8.52 -13.81
C VAL A 282 -8.07 -7.42 -14.85
N GLY A 283 -8.49 -7.63 -16.09
CA GLY A 283 -8.21 -6.70 -17.19
C GLY A 283 -6.76 -6.77 -17.70
N ASP A 284 -6.53 -6.18 -18.85
CA ASP A 284 -5.23 -6.06 -19.50
C ASP A 284 -4.90 -4.61 -19.87
N ASN A 285 -3.73 -4.38 -20.51
CA ASN A 285 -3.32 -3.04 -20.95
C ASN A 285 -4.29 -2.41 -21.96
N GLN A 286 -5.03 -3.23 -22.72
CA GLN A 286 -6.01 -2.75 -23.68
C GLN A 286 -7.27 -2.26 -22.98
N ASP A 287 -7.73 -2.98 -21.97
CA ASP A 287 -8.83 -2.55 -21.09
C ASP A 287 -8.49 -1.22 -20.41
N ALA A 288 -7.29 -1.11 -19.84
CA ALA A 288 -6.82 0.12 -19.21
C ALA A 288 -6.79 1.33 -20.17
N LYS A 289 -6.34 1.10 -21.41
CA LYS A 289 -6.36 2.15 -22.46
C LYS A 289 -7.79 2.56 -22.84
N HIS A 290 -8.73 1.62 -22.89
CA HIS A 290 -10.13 1.93 -23.15
C HIS A 290 -10.74 2.74 -22.01
N GLU A 291 -10.49 2.35 -20.76
CA GLU A 291 -10.94 3.07 -19.57
C GLU A 291 -10.44 4.52 -19.57
N ILE A 292 -9.12 4.72 -19.72
CA ILE A 292 -8.53 6.07 -19.67
C ILE A 292 -8.94 6.93 -20.86
N LYS A 293 -9.08 6.35 -22.05
CA LYS A 293 -9.53 7.06 -23.26
C LYS A 293 -11.00 7.52 -23.15
N ALA A 294 -11.84 6.79 -22.43
CA ALA A 294 -13.20 7.23 -22.16
C ALA A 294 -13.24 8.49 -21.28
N ILE A 295 -12.28 8.64 -20.38
CA ILE A 295 -12.11 9.82 -19.52
C ILE A 295 -11.41 10.96 -20.27
N PHE A 296 -10.36 10.66 -21.04
CA PHE A 296 -9.47 11.60 -21.75
C PHE A 296 -9.40 11.25 -23.25
N PRO A 297 -10.40 11.57 -24.06
CA PRO A 297 -10.43 11.18 -25.49
C PRO A 297 -9.28 11.77 -26.33
N ASN A 298 -8.82 12.98 -25.98
CA ASN A 298 -7.84 13.73 -26.74
C ASN A 298 -6.40 13.58 -26.27
N ASP A 299 -6.20 13.30 -24.97
CA ASP A 299 -4.87 13.17 -24.35
C ASP A 299 -4.89 12.05 -23.30
N PRO A 300 -5.05 10.78 -23.72
CA PRO A 300 -5.05 9.65 -22.81
C PRO A 300 -3.63 9.41 -22.26
N PHE A 301 -3.55 9.05 -20.97
CA PHE A 301 -2.30 8.62 -20.34
C PHE A 301 -1.72 7.37 -21.04
N ASP A 302 -0.41 7.31 -21.24
CA ASP A 302 0.22 6.28 -22.09
C ASP A 302 0.15 4.87 -21.53
N THR A 303 0.39 4.71 -20.23
CA THR A 303 0.55 3.39 -19.55
C THR A 303 -0.31 3.26 -18.29
N PRO A 304 -1.65 3.36 -18.40
CA PRO A 304 -2.51 3.18 -17.23
C PRO A 304 -2.57 1.71 -16.82
N LYS A 305 -2.88 1.44 -15.54
CA LYS A 305 -3.27 0.11 -15.08
C LYS A 305 -4.80 -0.03 -15.13
N PRO A 306 -5.35 -1.23 -15.43
CA PRO A 306 -6.79 -1.44 -15.46
C PRO A 306 -7.39 -1.39 -14.03
N GLU A 307 -8.57 -0.81 -13.90
CA GLU A 307 -9.24 -0.70 -12.59
C GLU A 307 -9.49 -2.06 -11.94
N LYS A 308 -9.80 -3.10 -12.70
CA LYS A 308 -9.99 -4.46 -12.18
C LYS A 308 -8.75 -5.06 -11.51
N LEU A 309 -7.54 -4.71 -11.97
CA LEU A 309 -6.30 -5.14 -11.32
C LEU A 309 -6.19 -4.53 -9.93
N LEU A 310 -6.43 -3.23 -9.82
CA LEU A 310 -6.39 -2.51 -8.55
C LEU A 310 -7.54 -2.93 -7.63
N GLU A 311 -8.74 -3.19 -8.17
CA GLU A 311 -9.86 -3.76 -7.42
C GLU A 311 -9.48 -5.09 -6.77
N ARG A 312 -8.81 -5.99 -7.52
CA ARG A 312 -8.30 -7.27 -6.99
C ARG A 312 -7.33 -7.03 -5.84
N ILE A 313 -6.33 -6.18 -6.01
CA ILE A 313 -5.31 -5.88 -5.00
C ILE A 313 -5.96 -5.27 -3.75
N ILE A 314 -6.78 -4.24 -3.91
CA ILE A 314 -7.44 -3.52 -2.81
C ILE A 314 -8.41 -4.44 -2.06
N THR A 315 -9.17 -5.29 -2.77
CA THR A 315 -10.04 -6.30 -2.14
C THR A 315 -9.24 -7.26 -1.25
N LEU A 316 -8.09 -7.74 -1.74
CA LEU A 316 -7.26 -8.71 -1.03
C LEU A 316 -6.56 -8.11 0.18
N ALA A 317 -6.18 -6.83 0.12
CA ALA A 317 -5.34 -6.16 1.11
C ALA A 317 -6.12 -5.37 2.17
N THR A 318 -7.36 -4.93 1.89
CA THR A 318 -8.05 -3.93 2.70
C THR A 318 -9.53 -4.23 2.91
N LYS A 319 -10.11 -3.53 3.88
CA LYS A 319 -11.56 -3.42 4.11
C LYS A 319 -12.00 -1.97 3.85
N GLU A 320 -13.31 -1.75 3.79
CA GLU A 320 -13.88 -0.40 3.71
C GLU A 320 -13.38 0.48 4.86
N GLY A 321 -13.05 1.74 4.55
CA GLY A 321 -12.49 2.70 5.50
C GLY A 321 -10.98 2.58 5.74
N ASP A 322 -10.30 1.51 5.31
CA ASP A 322 -8.84 1.37 5.41
C ASP A 322 -8.12 2.36 4.48
N PHE A 323 -6.87 2.71 4.83
CA PHE A 323 -6.03 3.54 3.98
C PHE A 323 -5.29 2.74 2.90
N VAL A 324 -5.38 3.25 1.67
CA VAL A 324 -4.58 2.84 0.50
C VAL A 324 -3.64 3.99 0.14
N LEU A 325 -2.37 3.70 -0.11
CA LEU A 325 -1.40 4.71 -0.58
C LEU A 325 -0.79 4.24 -1.91
N ASP A 326 -0.66 5.20 -2.84
CA ASP A 326 0.11 5.03 -4.07
C ASP A 326 1.02 6.24 -4.26
N SER A 327 2.34 6.00 -4.21
CA SER A 327 3.34 7.06 -4.36
C SER A 327 3.90 7.18 -5.78
N PHE A 328 3.35 6.44 -6.73
CA PHE A 328 3.62 6.52 -8.17
C PHE A 328 2.28 6.52 -8.91
N LEU A 329 1.44 7.53 -8.61
CA LEU A 329 0.00 7.50 -8.90
C LEU A 329 -0.32 7.47 -10.41
N GLY A 330 0.53 8.02 -11.24
CA GLY A 330 0.41 8.03 -12.69
C GLY A 330 -0.91 8.64 -13.17
N SER A 331 -1.79 7.81 -13.70
CA SER A 331 -3.10 8.25 -14.21
C SER A 331 -4.22 8.33 -13.15
N GLY A 332 -3.91 8.09 -11.87
CA GLY A 332 -4.91 8.12 -10.79
C GLY A 332 -5.75 6.85 -10.62
N THR A 333 -5.37 5.72 -11.23
CA THR A 333 -6.19 4.49 -11.20
C THR A 333 -6.38 3.98 -9.77
N THR A 334 -5.31 3.94 -8.97
CA THR A 334 -5.37 3.45 -7.58
C THR A 334 -6.31 4.30 -6.72
N ALA A 335 -6.23 5.63 -6.84
CA ALA A 335 -7.10 6.55 -6.13
C ALA A 335 -8.57 6.37 -6.53
N ALA A 336 -8.84 6.26 -7.85
CA ALA A 336 -10.18 6.05 -8.39
C ALA A 336 -10.82 4.76 -7.85
N VAL A 337 -10.08 3.64 -7.90
CA VAL A 337 -10.57 2.34 -7.42
C VAL A 337 -10.76 2.36 -5.90
N ALA A 338 -9.80 2.87 -5.13
CA ALA A 338 -9.92 2.97 -3.68
C ALA A 338 -11.15 3.79 -3.27
N HIS A 339 -11.39 4.92 -3.96
CA HIS A 339 -12.56 5.79 -3.72
C HIS A 339 -13.87 5.08 -4.03
N LYS A 340 -14.01 4.48 -5.23
CA LYS A 340 -15.19 3.70 -5.63
C LYS A 340 -15.51 2.54 -4.69
N MET A 341 -14.50 1.99 -4.03
CA MET A 341 -14.63 0.88 -3.08
C MET A 341 -14.80 1.34 -1.62
N GLY A 342 -14.94 2.62 -1.33
CA GLY A 342 -15.11 3.14 0.03
C GLY A 342 -13.84 3.07 0.90
N ARG A 343 -12.65 3.05 0.29
CA ARG A 343 -11.37 3.16 1.00
C ARG A 343 -10.94 4.60 1.06
N ARG A 344 -10.19 4.95 2.13
CA ARG A 344 -9.47 6.21 2.17
C ARG A 344 -8.18 6.06 1.36
N TRP A 345 -7.75 7.11 0.71
CA TRP A 345 -6.59 7.01 -0.15
C TRP A 345 -5.68 8.23 -0.06
N ILE A 346 -4.39 8.00 -0.32
CA ILE A 346 -3.36 9.01 -0.48
C ILE A 346 -2.65 8.69 -1.79
N GLY A 347 -2.69 9.63 -2.73
CA GLY A 347 -2.01 9.51 -4.01
C GLY A 347 -0.95 10.60 -4.18
N ILE A 348 0.24 10.23 -4.63
CA ILE A 348 1.35 11.17 -4.85
C ILE A 348 1.77 11.09 -6.31
N GLU A 349 1.89 12.25 -6.97
CA GLU A 349 2.32 12.36 -8.35
C GLU A 349 3.23 13.57 -8.57
N LEU A 350 4.36 13.33 -9.23
CA LEU A 350 5.37 14.36 -9.48
C LEU A 350 5.02 15.26 -10.67
N GLY A 351 4.50 14.68 -11.74
CA GLY A 351 4.31 15.35 -13.02
C GLY A 351 3.07 16.23 -13.07
N ASN A 352 3.01 17.10 -14.09
CA ASN A 352 1.84 17.95 -14.36
C ASN A 352 0.54 17.14 -14.54
N HIS A 353 0.63 15.85 -14.78
CA HIS A 353 -0.53 14.97 -14.87
C HIS A 353 -1.23 14.76 -13.51
N ALA A 354 -0.63 15.17 -12.40
CA ALA A 354 -1.37 15.34 -11.13
C ALA A 354 -2.58 16.26 -11.32
N TYR A 355 -2.42 17.36 -12.09
CA TYR A 355 -3.48 18.33 -12.39
C TYR A 355 -4.34 17.92 -13.57
N THR A 356 -3.71 17.48 -14.67
CA THR A 356 -4.39 17.26 -15.96
C THR A 356 -5.09 15.90 -16.00
N HIS A 357 -4.61 14.91 -15.27
CA HIS A 357 -5.15 13.53 -15.27
C HIS A 357 -5.70 13.12 -13.90
N CYS A 358 -4.87 13.08 -12.85
CA CYS A 358 -5.30 12.57 -11.55
C CYS A 358 -6.48 13.37 -10.99
N LYS A 359 -6.35 14.72 -10.93
CA LYS A 359 -7.42 15.59 -10.47
C LYS A 359 -8.69 15.43 -11.30
N VAL A 360 -8.58 15.54 -12.62
CA VAL A 360 -9.73 15.46 -13.53
C VAL A 360 -10.42 14.09 -13.45
N ARG A 361 -9.66 13.01 -13.32
CA ARG A 361 -10.21 11.66 -13.11
C ARG A 361 -10.98 11.61 -11.79
N MET A 362 -10.39 12.11 -10.70
CA MET A 362 -11.01 12.04 -9.39
C MET A 362 -12.27 12.91 -9.29
N ASP A 363 -12.29 14.10 -9.93
CA ASP A 363 -13.49 14.93 -10.03
C ASP A 363 -14.63 14.14 -10.69
N LYS A 364 -14.37 13.49 -11.84
CA LYS A 364 -15.36 12.66 -12.55
C LYS A 364 -15.81 11.45 -11.72
N VAL A 365 -14.90 10.82 -10.97
CA VAL A 365 -15.25 9.70 -10.07
C VAL A 365 -16.22 10.20 -8.99
N ILE A 366 -15.95 11.34 -8.38
CA ILE A 366 -16.82 11.95 -7.36
C ILE A 366 -18.18 12.33 -7.96
N ASP A 367 -18.20 12.81 -9.21
CA ASP A 367 -19.43 13.10 -9.95
C ASP A 367 -20.22 11.85 -10.41
N GLY A 368 -19.72 10.65 -10.10
CA GLY A 368 -20.41 9.39 -10.39
C GLY A 368 -20.13 8.78 -11.77
N GLU A 369 -18.91 8.98 -12.30
CA GLU A 369 -18.47 8.32 -13.54
C GLU A 369 -18.69 6.80 -13.50
N GLN A 370 -19.20 6.21 -14.61
CA GLN A 370 -19.67 4.83 -14.68
C GLN A 370 -18.77 3.86 -15.45
N GLY A 371 -17.49 4.23 -15.69
CA GLY A 371 -16.50 3.35 -16.32
C GLY A 371 -15.82 2.40 -15.33
N GLY A 372 -14.89 1.62 -15.85
CA GLY A 372 -14.08 0.69 -15.05
C GLY A 372 -14.93 -0.23 -14.17
N ILE A 373 -14.66 -0.22 -12.87
CA ILE A 373 -15.36 -1.07 -11.87
C ILE A 373 -16.68 -0.46 -11.36
N SER A 374 -17.06 0.77 -11.74
CA SER A 374 -18.19 1.50 -11.15
C SER A 374 -19.46 0.68 -11.05
N LYS A 375 -19.83 -0.05 -12.12
CA LYS A 375 -21.01 -0.91 -12.13
C LYS A 375 -20.87 -2.13 -11.22
N ALA A 376 -19.67 -2.71 -11.13
CA ALA A 376 -19.42 -3.91 -10.32
C ALA A 376 -19.52 -3.60 -8.81
N VAL A 377 -19.13 -2.38 -8.41
CA VAL A 377 -19.20 -1.93 -7.01
C VAL A 377 -20.43 -1.06 -6.73
N ASN A 378 -21.33 -0.91 -7.70
CA ASN A 378 -22.54 -0.08 -7.61
C ASN A 378 -22.24 1.38 -7.22
N TRP A 379 -21.19 1.96 -7.81
CA TRP A 379 -20.78 3.34 -7.56
C TRP A 379 -21.79 4.35 -8.06
N GLN A 380 -22.15 5.35 -7.23
CA GLN A 380 -23.13 6.39 -7.56
C GLN A 380 -22.56 7.82 -7.44
N GLY A 381 -21.27 7.94 -7.13
CA GLY A 381 -20.64 9.24 -6.86
C GLY A 381 -20.64 9.60 -5.37
N GLY A 382 -20.06 10.76 -5.09
CA GLY A 382 -19.97 11.33 -3.74
C GLY A 382 -18.58 11.25 -3.12
N GLY A 383 -18.47 11.74 -1.90
CA GLY A 383 -17.19 11.89 -1.20
C GLY A 383 -16.39 13.10 -1.70
N GLY A 384 -15.10 13.12 -1.43
CA GLY A 384 -14.21 14.18 -1.83
C GLY A 384 -12.75 13.86 -1.57
N TYR A 385 -11.87 14.80 -1.94
CA TYR A 385 -10.44 14.77 -1.63
C TYR A 385 -9.90 16.18 -1.44
N LYS A 386 -8.79 16.27 -0.72
CA LYS A 386 -7.99 17.49 -0.58
C LYS A 386 -6.76 17.41 -1.47
N PHE A 387 -6.49 18.51 -2.19
CA PHE A 387 -5.30 18.64 -3.01
C PHE A 387 -4.19 19.32 -2.22
N TYR A 388 -2.99 18.76 -2.25
CA TYR A 388 -1.83 19.29 -1.54
C TYR A 388 -0.66 19.53 -2.47
N GLU A 389 0.09 20.59 -2.19
CA GLU A 389 1.39 20.89 -2.78
C GLU A 389 2.48 20.65 -1.74
N LEU A 390 3.62 20.13 -2.17
CA LEU A 390 4.81 20.16 -1.34
C LEU A 390 5.31 21.59 -1.20
N ALA A 391 5.47 22.07 0.03
CA ALA A 391 6.14 23.34 0.27
C ALA A 391 7.57 23.30 -0.28
N PRO A 392 8.13 24.43 -0.72
CA PRO A 392 9.55 24.53 -1.08
C PRO A 392 10.44 24.22 0.13
N SER A 393 11.76 24.10 -0.06
CA SER A 393 12.69 23.91 1.05
C SER A 393 12.61 25.07 2.06
N LEU A 394 12.61 24.75 3.37
CA LEU A 394 12.58 25.74 4.45
C LEU A 394 13.80 26.66 4.43
N LEU A 395 14.97 26.13 4.06
CA LEU A 395 16.21 26.89 3.98
C LEU A 395 16.72 26.99 2.54
N VAL A 396 16.88 28.22 2.07
CA VAL A 396 17.38 28.53 0.74
C VAL A 396 18.68 29.39 0.82
N PRO A 397 19.53 29.38 -0.22
CA PRO A 397 20.67 30.26 -0.30
C PRO A 397 20.25 31.74 -0.21
N ASN A 398 21.00 32.54 0.54
CA ASN A 398 20.75 33.99 0.55
C ASN A 398 21.14 34.60 -0.80
N PRO A 399 20.28 35.39 -1.45
CA PRO A 399 20.57 35.96 -2.77
C PRO A 399 21.82 36.84 -2.85
N LYS A 400 22.17 37.48 -1.73
CA LYS A 400 23.36 38.34 -1.63
C LYS A 400 24.63 37.60 -1.24
N LEU A 401 24.49 36.51 -0.50
CA LEU A 401 25.60 35.70 0.02
C LEU A 401 25.22 34.21 -0.10
N PRO A 402 25.38 33.60 -1.30
CA PRO A 402 24.88 32.24 -1.57
C PRO A 402 25.45 31.15 -0.66
N THR A 403 26.60 31.37 -0.01
CA THR A 403 27.20 30.45 0.95
C THR A 403 26.45 30.43 2.30
N ILE A 404 25.58 31.41 2.55
CA ILE A 404 24.75 31.50 3.77
C ILE A 404 23.32 31.12 3.41
N LYS A 405 22.76 30.18 4.15
CA LYS A 405 21.33 29.82 4.04
C LYS A 405 20.46 30.74 4.90
N GLN A 406 19.27 31.04 4.42
CA GLN A 406 18.23 31.79 5.14
C GLN A 406 16.91 31.03 5.08
N ILE A 407 15.96 31.38 5.95
CA ILE A 407 14.57 30.92 5.84
C ILE A 407 14.03 31.37 4.48
N ASN A 408 13.37 30.46 3.77
CA ASN A 408 12.73 30.73 2.49
C ASN A 408 11.69 31.85 2.68
N PRO A 409 11.78 32.95 1.92
CA PRO A 409 10.82 34.07 2.02
C PRO A 409 9.36 33.70 1.73
N GLU A 410 9.12 32.59 1.04
CA GLU A 410 7.77 32.08 0.74
C GLU A 410 7.07 31.48 1.97
N TYR A 411 7.82 31.21 3.05
CA TYR A 411 7.24 30.67 4.27
C TYR A 411 6.57 31.73 5.11
N THR A 412 5.28 31.54 5.38
CA THR A 412 4.61 32.29 6.46
C THR A 412 5.21 31.88 7.82
N PHE A 413 4.86 32.60 8.88
CA PHE A 413 5.33 32.25 10.22
C PHE A 413 4.79 30.89 10.67
N GLU A 414 3.52 30.62 10.37
CA GLU A 414 2.86 29.36 10.67
C GLU A 414 3.51 28.18 9.94
N MET A 415 3.75 28.32 8.63
CA MET A 415 4.46 27.31 7.83
C MET A 415 5.86 27.04 8.40
N MET A 416 6.59 28.07 8.80
CA MET A 416 7.90 27.92 9.43
C MET A 416 7.80 27.17 10.75
N CYS A 417 6.80 27.46 11.58
CA CYS A 417 6.57 26.76 12.85
C CYS A 417 6.25 25.28 12.61
N GLU A 418 5.40 24.96 11.65
CA GLU A 418 5.07 23.59 11.29
C GLU A 418 6.30 22.82 10.79
N ALA A 419 7.08 23.42 9.88
CA ALA A 419 8.28 22.81 9.34
C ALA A 419 9.33 22.53 10.42
N ILE A 420 9.57 23.49 11.36
CA ILE A 420 10.50 23.30 12.46
C ILE A 420 9.98 22.22 13.42
N CYS A 421 8.69 22.19 13.70
CA CYS A 421 8.08 21.12 14.50
C CYS A 421 8.36 19.74 13.87
N LYS A 422 8.13 19.57 12.57
CA LYS A 422 8.41 18.32 11.85
C LYS A 422 9.89 17.95 11.90
N LEU A 423 10.80 18.89 11.65
CA LEU A 423 12.26 18.68 11.74
C LEU A 423 12.74 18.18 13.11
N GLU A 424 12.11 18.66 14.17
CA GLU A 424 12.46 18.29 15.55
C GLU A 424 11.62 17.11 16.09
N GLY A 425 10.74 16.51 15.27
CA GLY A 425 9.89 15.39 15.67
C GLY A 425 8.74 15.78 16.61
N PHE A 426 8.29 17.03 16.55
CA PHE A 426 7.11 17.51 17.27
C PHE A 426 5.90 17.54 16.37
N LYS A 427 4.74 17.11 16.88
CA LYS A 427 3.47 17.31 16.19
C LYS A 427 3.06 18.76 16.30
N TYR A 428 2.91 19.45 15.17
CA TYR A 428 2.42 20.82 15.11
C TYR A 428 0.95 20.89 15.58
N LYS A 429 0.71 21.59 16.65
CA LYS A 429 -0.59 21.83 17.25
C LYS A 429 -0.52 23.07 18.13
N PRO A 430 -0.63 24.29 17.57
CA PRO A 430 -0.52 25.51 18.33
C PRO A 430 -1.69 25.66 19.33
N ASP A 431 -1.37 26.05 20.57
CA ASP A 431 -2.34 26.28 21.66
C ASP A 431 -2.33 27.73 22.20
N GLY A 432 -1.69 28.63 21.46
CA GLY A 432 -1.47 30.03 21.83
C GLY A 432 -0.24 30.28 22.67
N LYS A 433 0.40 29.25 23.24
CA LYS A 433 1.63 29.33 24.02
C LYS A 433 2.74 28.54 23.38
N PHE A 434 2.47 27.30 23.00
CA PHE A 434 3.41 26.40 22.34
C PHE A 434 2.93 26.07 20.93
N HIS A 435 3.87 25.74 20.04
CA HIS A 435 3.56 25.45 18.64
C HIS A 435 3.35 23.97 18.39
N GLY A 436 3.87 23.11 19.28
CA GLY A 436 3.69 21.68 19.16
C GLY A 436 4.18 20.90 20.37
N LYS A 437 3.91 19.59 20.34
CA LYS A 437 4.37 18.65 21.37
C LYS A 437 4.85 17.33 20.76
N SER A 438 5.88 16.70 21.34
CA SER A 438 6.33 15.35 20.98
C SER A 438 5.87 14.31 22.01
N SER A 439 5.52 14.73 23.22
CA SER A 439 4.94 13.93 24.30
C SER A 439 4.16 14.83 25.25
N GLU A 440 3.52 14.27 26.26
CA GLU A 440 2.84 15.06 27.31
C GLU A 440 3.79 15.93 28.15
N GLN A 441 5.10 15.68 28.06
CA GLN A 441 6.13 16.37 28.84
C GLN A 441 7.09 17.20 28.01
N ARG A 442 6.97 17.20 26.66
CA ARG A 442 7.95 17.87 25.80
C ARG A 442 7.28 18.75 24.75
N PHE A 443 7.53 20.05 24.85
CA PHE A 443 6.91 21.09 24.02
C PHE A 443 7.94 21.83 23.17
N ILE A 444 7.47 22.53 22.13
CA ILE A 444 8.27 23.40 21.28
C ILE A 444 7.60 24.77 21.12
N HIS A 445 8.42 25.82 21.21
CA HIS A 445 8.02 27.20 20.97
C HIS A 445 8.96 27.85 19.94
N ILE A 446 8.41 28.52 18.95
CA ILE A 446 9.15 29.19 17.89
C ILE A 446 8.80 30.68 17.90
N THR A 447 9.82 31.56 17.78
CA THR A 447 9.58 33.01 17.87
C THR A 447 10.51 33.83 16.98
N LYS A 448 10.00 34.97 16.50
CA LYS A 448 10.77 36.03 15.83
C LYS A 448 11.22 37.10 16.82
N GLU A 449 10.72 37.09 18.05
CA GLU A 449 11.06 38.04 19.11
C GLU A 449 12.47 37.80 19.67
N PHE A 450 12.94 38.74 20.47
CA PHE A 450 14.23 38.64 21.14
C PHE A 450 14.14 37.74 22.37
N VAL A 451 14.80 36.58 22.33
CA VAL A 451 14.81 35.62 23.44
C VAL A 451 15.88 36.03 24.44
N ASN A 452 15.44 36.56 25.56
CA ASN A 452 16.24 36.93 26.74
C ASN A 452 15.75 36.19 28.00
N GLY A 453 16.34 36.47 29.16
CA GLY A 453 15.96 35.81 30.42
C GLY A 453 14.49 36.04 30.83
N GLU A 454 13.94 37.24 30.61
CA GLU A 454 12.57 37.56 30.92
C GLU A 454 11.58 36.79 30.02
N TYR A 455 11.93 36.70 28.73
CA TYR A 455 11.17 35.93 27.77
C TYR A 455 11.13 34.43 28.15
N VAL A 456 12.29 33.85 28.50
CA VAL A 456 12.39 32.46 28.95
C VAL A 456 11.55 32.24 30.21
N ASN A 457 11.64 33.16 31.19
CA ASN A 457 10.82 33.08 32.43
C ASN A 457 9.32 33.14 32.16
N SER A 458 8.90 33.93 31.18
CA SER A 458 7.47 33.99 30.78
C SER A 458 6.98 32.67 30.18
N LEU A 459 7.83 31.96 29.46
CA LEU A 459 7.51 30.62 28.94
C LEU A 459 7.49 29.56 30.03
N LEU A 460 8.43 29.64 30.99
CA LEU A 460 8.48 28.74 32.15
C LEU A 460 7.21 28.75 32.97
N ALA A 461 6.59 29.94 33.15
CA ALA A 461 5.33 30.06 33.87
C ALA A 461 4.16 29.27 33.28
N ASN A 462 4.31 28.76 32.04
CA ASN A 462 3.33 27.94 31.35
C ASN A 462 3.68 26.45 31.30
N LEU A 463 4.83 26.05 31.86
CA LEU A 463 5.25 24.65 31.95
C LEU A 463 4.81 24.06 33.30
N GLY A 464 4.31 22.84 33.26
CA GLY A 464 4.03 22.03 34.44
C GLY A 464 5.29 21.33 34.99
N GLU A 465 5.15 20.72 36.15
CA GLU A 465 6.22 19.95 36.78
C GLU A 465 6.68 18.79 35.87
N GLY A 466 8.00 18.64 35.72
CA GLY A 466 8.59 17.61 34.87
C GLY A 466 8.53 17.87 33.35
N GLN A 467 7.96 19.00 32.93
CA GLN A 467 7.88 19.37 31.51
C GLN A 467 9.14 20.08 31.03
N SER A 468 9.46 19.90 29.75
CA SER A 468 10.61 20.48 29.06
C SER A 468 10.19 21.25 27.81
N LEU A 469 10.98 22.26 27.44
CA LEU A 469 10.68 23.14 26.32
C LEU A 469 11.91 23.31 25.40
N LEU A 470 11.67 23.13 24.10
CA LEU A 470 12.59 23.52 23.04
C LEU A 470 12.14 24.87 22.49
N VAL A 471 13.01 25.87 22.52
CA VAL A 471 12.71 27.22 21.97
C VAL A 471 13.57 27.48 20.76
N TYR A 472 12.94 27.82 19.64
CA TYR A 472 13.61 28.31 18.45
C TYR A 472 13.42 29.81 18.29
N GLY A 473 14.52 30.58 18.26
CA GLY A 473 14.48 32.03 18.12
C GLY A 473 15.37 32.56 17.00
N THR A 474 14.94 33.62 16.32
CA THR A 474 15.76 34.32 15.33
C THR A 474 16.79 35.23 15.95
N LYS A 475 16.51 35.78 17.15
CA LYS A 475 17.36 36.67 17.92
C LYS A 475 17.46 36.16 19.35
N ILE A 476 18.67 35.85 19.81
CA ILE A 476 18.93 35.26 21.13
C ILE A 476 19.98 36.09 21.85
N GLN A 477 19.79 36.37 23.14
CA GLN A 477 20.75 37.02 24.00
C GLN A 477 22.00 36.17 24.14
N SER A 478 23.16 36.79 23.96
CA SER A 478 24.46 36.11 24.19
C SER A 478 24.65 35.80 25.68
N GLY A 479 25.13 34.57 25.98
CA GLY A 479 25.40 34.16 27.38
C GLY A 479 24.13 33.95 28.22
N LEU A 480 22.98 33.68 27.60
CA LEU A 480 21.72 33.38 28.28
C LEU A 480 21.87 32.16 29.20
N ARG A 481 21.59 32.33 30.49
CA ARG A 481 21.51 31.21 31.44
C ARG A 481 20.16 30.57 31.37
N LEU A 482 20.12 29.27 31.16
CA LEU A 482 18.92 28.48 30.96
C LEU A 482 18.73 27.50 32.13
N PRO A 483 17.48 27.24 32.54
CA PRO A 483 17.15 26.09 33.37
C PRO A 483 17.38 24.78 32.63
N ASP A 484 17.60 23.69 33.37
CA ASP A 484 17.94 22.37 32.81
C ASP A 484 16.88 21.79 31.90
N ASN A 485 15.59 22.21 32.05
CA ASN A 485 14.47 21.75 31.27
C ASN A 485 14.17 22.62 30.04
N ILE A 486 15.01 23.63 29.73
CA ILE A 486 14.86 24.47 28.53
C ILE A 486 16.11 24.40 27.67
N VAL A 487 15.86 24.19 26.37
CA VAL A 487 16.90 24.27 25.32
C VAL A 487 16.52 25.40 24.37
N VAL A 488 17.43 26.32 24.09
CA VAL A 488 17.26 27.43 23.15
C VAL A 488 18.16 27.22 21.94
N LYS A 489 17.60 27.27 20.75
CA LYS A 489 18.29 27.11 19.46
C LYS A 489 18.04 28.30 18.53
N LYS A 490 19.00 28.60 17.68
CA LYS A 490 18.98 29.78 16.79
C LYS A 490 18.60 29.40 15.35
N ILE A 491 17.60 30.11 14.82
CA ILE A 491 17.21 30.05 13.40
C ILE A 491 18.09 31.00 12.58
N PRO A 492 18.62 30.60 11.41
CA PRO A 492 18.57 29.28 10.78
C PRO A 492 19.73 28.36 11.22
N LYS A 493 20.68 28.86 12.02
CA LYS A 493 21.97 28.22 12.30
C LYS A 493 21.81 26.77 12.78
N ASP A 494 20.99 26.55 13.82
CA ASP A 494 20.88 25.24 14.47
C ASP A 494 19.90 24.28 13.72
N LEU A 495 19.36 24.73 12.59
CA LEU A 495 18.60 23.88 11.66
C LEU A 495 19.50 23.24 10.59
N LEU A 496 20.66 23.86 10.27
CA LEU A 496 21.53 23.44 9.17
C LEU A 496 22.08 22.02 9.30
N ASP A 497 22.27 21.58 10.55
CA ASP A 497 22.84 20.26 10.85
C ASP A 497 21.77 19.15 10.98
N LYS A 498 20.49 19.47 10.78
CA LYS A 498 19.38 18.54 10.99
C LYS A 498 19.10 17.63 9.80
N CYS A 499 19.22 18.15 8.59
CA CYS A 499 19.00 17.43 7.35
C CYS A 499 19.65 18.14 6.17
N THR A 500 19.62 17.52 5.00
CA THR A 500 20.04 18.15 3.77
C THR A 500 18.90 19.01 3.23
N PHE A 501 19.05 20.32 3.31
CA PHE A 501 18.19 21.28 2.65
C PHE A 501 18.69 21.45 1.22
N GLU A 502 18.21 20.66 0.29
CA GLU A 502 18.49 20.83 -1.14
C GLU A 502 17.26 21.41 -1.81
N SER A 503 17.49 22.48 -2.55
CA SER A 503 16.59 22.90 -3.58
C SER A 503 16.70 21.86 -4.71
N GLU A 504 15.69 20.99 -4.81
CA GLU A 504 15.46 20.03 -5.89
C GLU A 504 16.62 19.06 -6.16
N VAL A 505 16.37 17.78 -5.91
CA VAL A 505 17.13 16.71 -6.54
C VAL A 505 16.78 16.79 -8.03
N LYS A 506 17.74 17.31 -8.85
CA LYS A 506 17.67 17.26 -10.30
C LYS A 506 17.80 15.82 -10.77
#